data_f9afa304cd185d996469505c4478cbda
#
_entry.id   f9afa304cd185d996469505c4478cbda
#
_cell.length_a   1.000
_cell.length_b   1.000
_cell.length_c   1.000
_cell.angle_alpha   90.00
_cell.angle_beta   90.00
_cell.angle_gamma   90.00
#
_symmetry.space_group_name_H-M   'P 1'
#
loop_
_entity.id
_entity.type
_entity.pdbx_description
1 polymer ?
#
loop_
_entity_poly.entity_id
_entity_poly.type
_entity_poly.pdbx_seq_one_letter_code
_entity_poly.pdbx_strand_id
1 'polypeptide(L)'
;MPRERGEKVVATNRRARHDYNVEKSYEAGLVLTGTEVKSLRQGRANLTDGYAFIKGNEAFLDAVHIPEYSQGHWTNHSAKRIRKLLLHKEEIAKLSHAVSAGGYTLIPLKLYFSDGRAKVEIALAKGKREYDKRQTLRERQDTREAERAMRSRNRLGE
;
A
#
# COMPACT_ATOMS: atom_id res chain seq x y z
N MET A 1 -23.87 -0.94 -17.26
CA MET A 1 -23.14 -2.04 -16.64
C MET A 1 -23.34 -2.04 -15.14
N PRO A 2 -23.62 -3.17 -14.55
CA PRO A 2 -23.69 -3.23 -13.11
C PRO A 2 -22.30 -2.92 -12.53
N ARG A 3 -22.27 -2.02 -11.55
CA ARG A 3 -21.02 -1.74 -10.84
C ARG A 3 -20.63 -2.97 -10.03
N GLU A 4 -19.35 -3.33 -10.11
CA GLU A 4 -18.81 -4.35 -9.25
C GLU A 4 -18.99 -3.90 -7.80
N ARG A 5 -19.58 -4.72 -6.98
CA ARG A 5 -19.73 -4.46 -5.55
C ARG A 5 -18.63 -5.17 -4.78
N GLY A 6 -18.20 -4.55 -3.69
CA GLY A 6 -17.20 -5.13 -2.81
C GLY A 6 -15.79 -4.67 -3.11
N GLU A 7 -14.85 -5.22 -2.38
CA GLU A 7 -13.44 -4.86 -2.43
C GLU A 7 -12.64 -5.93 -3.17
N LYS A 8 -11.81 -5.50 -4.12
CA LYS A 8 -10.90 -6.37 -4.85
C LYS A 8 -9.49 -5.84 -4.76
N VAL A 9 -8.62 -6.53 -4.03
CA VAL A 9 -7.22 -6.14 -3.86
C VAL A 9 -6.45 -6.39 -5.15
N VAL A 10 -5.72 -5.37 -5.61
CA VAL A 10 -4.87 -5.43 -6.80
C VAL A 10 -3.42 -5.72 -6.41
N ALA A 11 -2.91 -5.00 -5.43
CA ALA A 11 -1.52 -5.13 -4.98
C ALA A 11 -1.41 -4.79 -3.50
N THR A 12 -0.46 -5.43 -2.84
CA THR A 12 -0.17 -5.25 -1.42
C THR A 12 1.30 -4.95 -1.23
N ASN A 13 1.62 -4.00 -0.35
CA ASN A 13 3.00 -3.68 0.01
C ASN A 13 3.44 -4.57 1.17
N ARG A 14 4.05 -5.70 0.85
CA ARG A 14 4.46 -6.70 1.84
C ARG A 14 5.60 -6.24 2.73
N ARG A 15 6.46 -5.35 2.24
CA ARG A 15 7.61 -4.82 2.99
C ARG A 15 7.22 -3.74 4.00
N ALA A 16 6.05 -3.13 3.83
CA ALA A 16 5.64 -2.00 4.65
C ALA A 16 5.68 -2.34 6.16
N ARG A 17 5.11 -3.46 6.54
CA ARG A 17 5.05 -3.88 7.95
C ARG A 17 6.39 -4.36 8.49
N HIS A 18 7.30 -4.77 7.62
CA HIS A 18 8.67 -5.13 8.00
C HIS A 18 9.52 -3.88 8.25
N ASP A 19 9.43 -2.91 7.35
CA ASP A 19 10.28 -1.72 7.38
C ASP A 19 9.73 -0.57 8.21
N TYR A 20 8.43 -0.55 8.49
CA TYR A 20 7.75 0.56 9.15
C TYR A 20 6.81 0.10 10.26
N ASN A 21 6.71 0.92 11.30
CA ASN A 21 5.66 0.81 12.31
C ASN A 21 4.48 1.64 11.85
N VAL A 22 3.39 0.97 11.48
CA VAL A 22 2.16 1.61 11.02
C VAL A 22 1.35 2.08 12.22
N GLU A 23 1.07 3.38 12.30
CA GLU A 23 0.30 3.96 13.39
C GLU A 23 -1.18 4.07 13.04
N LYS A 24 -1.47 4.59 11.86
CA LYS A 24 -2.85 4.79 11.40
C LYS A 24 -2.89 4.70 9.87
N SER A 25 -4.01 4.24 9.34
CA SER A 25 -4.20 4.20 7.89
C SER A 25 -5.47 4.93 7.46
N TYR A 26 -5.46 5.39 6.21
CA TYR A 26 -6.55 6.15 5.59
C TYR A 26 -6.84 5.59 4.20
N GLU A 27 -8.10 5.53 3.85
CA GLU A 27 -8.51 5.20 2.49
C GLU A 27 -8.50 6.46 1.63
N ALA A 28 -7.77 6.44 0.53
CA ALA A 28 -7.69 7.52 -0.43
C ALA A 28 -8.22 7.08 -1.79
N GLY A 29 -8.94 7.96 -2.47
CA GLY A 29 -9.25 7.77 -3.88
C GLY A 29 -8.01 8.02 -4.72
N LEU A 30 -7.88 7.33 -5.83
CA LEU A 30 -6.72 7.45 -6.72
C LEU A 30 -7.16 7.93 -8.10
N VAL A 31 -6.62 9.07 -8.52
CA VAL A 31 -6.91 9.63 -9.85
C VAL A 31 -6.02 8.96 -10.90
N LEU A 32 -6.65 8.23 -11.79
CA LEU A 32 -5.96 7.42 -12.80
C LEU A 32 -6.45 7.74 -14.23
N THR A 33 -5.60 7.46 -15.21
CA THR A 33 -6.00 7.43 -16.60
C THR A 33 -6.73 6.13 -16.92
N GLY A 34 -7.47 6.09 -18.03
CA GLY A 34 -8.17 4.87 -18.46
C GLY A 34 -7.24 3.68 -18.69
N THR A 35 -6.04 3.91 -19.19
CA THR A 35 -5.05 2.85 -19.43
C THR A 35 -4.48 2.31 -18.11
N GLU A 36 -4.31 3.17 -17.11
CA GLU A 36 -3.90 2.74 -15.78
C GLU A 36 -4.97 1.89 -15.10
N VAL A 37 -6.24 2.27 -15.22
CA VAL A 37 -7.35 1.47 -14.69
C VAL A 37 -7.37 0.07 -15.30
N LYS A 38 -7.17 -0.03 -16.60
CA LYS A 38 -7.10 -1.33 -17.30
C LYS A 38 -5.95 -2.19 -16.78
N SER A 39 -4.77 -1.59 -16.57
CA SER A 39 -3.62 -2.29 -15.99
C SER A 39 -3.91 -2.80 -14.60
N LEU A 40 -4.55 -2.00 -13.76
CA LEU A 40 -4.94 -2.41 -12.41
C LEU A 40 -5.95 -3.56 -12.43
N ARG A 41 -6.89 -3.56 -13.35
CA ARG A 41 -7.85 -4.67 -13.50
C ARG A 41 -7.17 -5.98 -13.84
N GLN A 42 -5.97 -5.91 -14.45
CA GLN A 42 -5.13 -7.07 -14.74
C GLN A 42 -4.17 -7.41 -13.61
N GLY A 43 -4.26 -6.72 -12.48
CA GLY A 43 -3.40 -6.95 -11.33
C GLY A 43 -1.98 -6.41 -11.47
N ARG A 44 -1.76 -5.47 -12.38
CA ARG A 44 -0.42 -4.93 -12.64
C ARG A 44 -0.17 -3.65 -11.85
N ALA A 45 0.51 -3.77 -10.72
CA ALA A 45 0.98 -2.63 -9.93
C ALA A 45 2.05 -3.09 -8.96
N ASN A 46 2.98 -2.19 -8.63
CA ASN A 46 3.98 -2.43 -7.62
C ASN A 46 4.06 -1.23 -6.68
N LEU A 47 3.80 -1.47 -5.40
CA LEU A 47 3.78 -0.45 -4.35
C LEU A 47 5.08 -0.36 -3.55
N THR A 48 6.03 -1.25 -3.77
CA THR A 48 7.20 -1.45 -2.89
C THR A 48 7.98 -0.17 -2.61
N ASP A 49 8.22 0.65 -3.62
CA ASP A 49 8.98 1.89 -3.51
C ASP A 49 8.09 3.12 -3.36
N GLY A 50 6.78 2.92 -3.30
CA GLY A 50 5.82 4.00 -3.24
C GLY A 50 5.82 4.76 -1.94
N TYR A 51 5.51 6.03 -2.03
CA TYR A 51 5.28 6.89 -0.88
C TYR A 51 4.30 8.00 -1.24
N ALA A 52 3.68 8.59 -0.24
CA ALA A 52 2.77 9.70 -0.44
C ALA A 52 3.35 10.97 0.19
N PHE A 53 2.95 12.12 -0.33
CA PHE A 53 3.34 13.41 0.21
C PHE A 53 2.20 14.41 0.08
N ILE A 54 2.28 15.47 0.86
CA ILE A 54 1.29 16.55 0.86
C ILE A 54 1.97 17.83 0.42
N LYS A 55 1.37 18.48 -0.56
CA LYS A 55 1.86 19.76 -1.08
C LYS A 55 0.66 20.66 -1.40
N GLY A 56 0.66 21.86 -0.82
CA GLY A 56 -0.40 22.84 -1.10
C GLY A 56 -1.80 22.34 -0.74
N ASN A 57 -1.97 21.66 0.39
CA ASN A 57 -3.23 21.08 0.85
C ASN A 57 -3.80 19.98 -0.06
N GLU A 58 -2.96 19.39 -0.89
CA GLU A 58 -3.29 18.25 -1.74
C GLU A 58 -2.36 17.09 -1.45
N ALA A 59 -2.89 15.87 -1.59
CA ALA A 59 -2.13 14.65 -1.36
C ALA A 59 -1.76 14.00 -2.70
N PHE A 60 -0.56 13.48 -2.78
CA PHE A 60 -0.02 12.84 -3.98
C PHE A 60 0.66 11.51 -3.66
N LEU A 61 0.62 10.60 -4.61
CA LEU A 61 1.31 9.30 -4.54
C LEU A 61 2.41 9.27 -5.58
N ASP A 62 3.64 8.95 -5.16
CA ASP A 62 4.80 8.89 -6.03
C ASP A 62 5.45 7.51 -5.99
N ALA A 63 6.24 7.20 -7.00
CA ALA A 63 7.04 5.98 -7.13
C ALA A 63 6.26 4.66 -7.09
N VAL A 64 4.96 4.71 -7.29
CA VAL A 64 4.13 3.51 -7.49
C VAL A 64 4.12 3.18 -8.98
N HIS A 65 4.53 1.97 -9.31
CA HIS A 65 4.58 1.51 -10.68
C HIS A 65 3.22 0.95 -11.12
N ILE A 66 2.60 1.61 -12.09
CA ILE A 66 1.39 1.13 -12.78
C ILE A 66 1.70 1.21 -14.27
N PRO A 67 1.97 0.09 -14.95
CA PRO A 67 2.30 0.12 -16.37
C PRO A 67 1.10 0.56 -17.18
N GLU A 68 1.34 1.29 -18.26
CA GLU A 68 0.29 1.63 -19.19
C GLU A 68 -0.18 0.38 -19.93
N TYR A 69 -1.48 0.29 -20.13
CA TYR A 69 -2.06 -0.77 -20.95
C TYR A 69 -1.86 -0.43 -22.43
N SER A 70 -0.68 -0.75 -22.96
CA SER A 70 -0.45 -0.64 -24.39
C SER A 70 0.60 -1.64 -24.81
N GLN A 71 0.25 -2.43 -25.81
CA GLN A 71 1.16 -3.41 -26.37
C GLN A 71 2.29 -2.71 -27.14
N GLY A 72 3.49 -2.71 -26.55
CA GLY A 72 4.68 -2.31 -27.26
C GLY A 72 4.95 -0.81 -27.38
N HIS A 73 4.33 0.02 -26.57
CA HIS A 73 4.63 1.45 -26.59
C HIS A 73 5.75 1.81 -25.61
N TRP A 74 6.61 2.66 -26.06
CA TRP A 74 7.84 3.13 -25.42
C TRP A 74 7.65 4.25 -24.40
N THR A 75 6.43 4.56 -24.03
CA THR A 75 6.07 5.61 -23.07
C THR A 75 6.03 5.10 -21.63
N ASN A 76 6.89 4.13 -21.30
CA ASN A 76 6.94 3.51 -19.97
C ASN A 76 7.43 4.44 -18.85
N HIS A 77 7.97 5.62 -19.18
CA HIS A 77 8.34 6.61 -18.18
C HIS A 77 7.15 7.17 -17.39
N SER A 78 5.93 7.07 -17.93
CA SER A 78 4.72 7.49 -17.24
C SER A 78 4.22 6.46 -16.21
N ALA A 79 4.80 5.26 -16.18
CA ALA A 79 4.41 4.19 -15.27
C ALA A 79 4.60 4.56 -13.79
N LYS A 80 5.57 5.42 -13.48
CA LYS A 80 5.85 5.92 -12.13
C LYS A 80 5.47 7.39 -11.94
N ARG A 81 4.58 7.92 -12.74
CA ARG A 81 4.16 9.31 -12.62
C ARG A 81 3.54 9.60 -11.25
N ILE A 82 3.62 10.85 -10.82
CA ILE A 82 2.94 11.31 -9.61
C ILE A 82 1.44 11.32 -9.86
N ARG A 83 0.68 10.72 -8.94
CA ARG A 83 -0.77 10.61 -9.04
C ARG A 83 -1.43 11.32 -7.87
N LYS A 84 -2.54 11.98 -8.13
CA LYS A 84 -3.28 12.67 -7.09
C LYS A 84 -4.09 11.69 -6.26
N LEU A 85 -4.07 11.90 -4.94
CA LEU A 85 -4.88 11.18 -3.98
C LEU A 85 -6.06 12.04 -3.56
N LEU A 86 -7.22 11.43 -3.40
CA LEU A 86 -8.43 12.09 -2.93
C LEU A 86 -8.67 11.71 -1.47
N LEU A 87 -8.43 12.66 -0.59
CA LEU A 87 -8.64 12.55 0.85
C LEU A 87 -9.51 13.72 1.31
N HIS A 88 -10.18 13.54 2.44
CA HIS A 88 -10.91 14.63 3.07
C HIS A 88 -9.92 15.70 3.58
N LYS A 89 -10.34 16.95 3.58
CA LYS A 89 -9.50 18.09 4.04
C LYS A 89 -8.99 17.87 5.46
N GLU A 90 -9.82 17.31 6.32
CA GLU A 90 -9.46 17.02 7.72
C GLU A 90 -8.35 15.97 7.81
N GLU A 91 -8.43 14.94 6.96
CA GLU A 91 -7.42 13.89 6.89
C GLU A 91 -6.09 14.45 6.37
N ILE A 92 -6.13 15.28 5.33
CA ILE A 92 -4.94 15.93 4.78
C ILE A 92 -4.28 16.83 5.85
N ALA A 93 -5.06 17.58 6.60
CA ALA A 93 -4.54 18.44 7.67
C ALA A 93 -3.86 17.62 8.77
N LYS A 94 -4.46 16.52 9.21
CA LYS A 94 -3.88 15.62 10.21
C LYS A 94 -2.59 14.99 9.72
N LEU A 95 -2.56 14.50 8.49
CA LEU A 95 -1.37 13.89 7.89
C LEU A 95 -0.25 14.90 7.70
N SER A 96 -0.58 16.09 7.22
CA SER A 96 0.38 17.18 7.04
C SER A 96 1.04 17.56 8.37
N HIS A 97 0.25 17.69 9.43
CA HIS A 97 0.74 18.01 10.77
C HIS A 97 1.68 16.93 11.29
N ALA A 98 1.29 15.67 11.18
CA ALA A 98 2.08 14.54 11.65
C ALA A 98 3.43 14.43 10.92
N VAL A 99 3.43 14.60 9.59
CA VAL A 99 4.66 14.57 8.78
C VAL A 99 5.55 15.76 9.10
N SER A 100 4.98 16.95 9.29
CA SER A 100 5.74 18.16 9.64
C SER A 100 6.37 18.09 11.02
N ALA A 101 5.73 17.40 11.95
CA ALA A 101 6.27 17.20 13.30
C ALA A 101 7.53 16.30 13.30
N GLY A 102 7.78 15.60 12.21
CA GLY A 102 8.97 14.78 11.99
C GLY A 102 8.83 13.32 12.41
N GLY A 103 9.64 12.48 11.81
CA GLY A 103 9.69 11.05 12.11
C GLY A 103 8.65 10.18 11.42
N TYR A 104 7.63 10.79 10.81
CA TYR A 104 6.60 10.04 10.09
C TYR A 104 6.74 10.18 8.58
N THR A 105 6.37 9.13 7.88
CA THR A 105 6.24 9.11 6.42
C THR A 105 4.89 8.51 6.05
N LEU A 106 4.48 8.74 4.82
CA LEU A 106 3.23 8.20 4.28
C LEU A 106 3.56 7.13 3.25
N ILE A 107 3.08 5.91 3.48
CA ILE A 107 3.34 4.78 2.58
C ILE A 107 2.04 4.11 2.15
N PRO A 108 1.97 3.64 0.90
CA PRO A 108 0.82 2.85 0.47
C PRO A 108 0.94 1.41 0.99
N LEU A 109 -0.13 0.89 1.58
CA LEU A 109 -0.19 -0.47 2.08
C LEU A 109 -0.82 -1.43 1.08
N LYS A 110 -1.90 -1.02 0.46
CA LYS A 110 -2.58 -1.81 -0.56
C LYS A 110 -3.28 -0.93 -1.57
N LEU A 111 -3.41 -1.46 -2.78
CA LEU A 111 -4.14 -0.85 -3.88
C LEU A 111 -5.30 -1.78 -4.21
N TYR A 112 -6.50 -1.24 -4.30
CA TYR A 112 -7.71 -2.05 -4.44
C TYR A 112 -8.82 -1.30 -5.17
N PHE A 113 -9.79 -2.06 -5.67
CA PHE A 113 -11.04 -1.49 -6.14
C PHE A 113 -12.10 -1.64 -5.04
N SER A 114 -12.80 -0.58 -4.76
CA SER A 114 -13.96 -0.59 -3.87
C SER A 114 -15.15 -0.09 -4.66
N ASP A 115 -16.14 -0.95 -4.83
CA ASP A 115 -17.32 -0.69 -5.66
C ASP A 115 -16.98 -0.12 -7.05
N GLY A 116 -15.94 -0.68 -7.68
CA GLY A 116 -15.49 -0.32 -9.01
C GLY A 116 -14.59 0.92 -9.09
N ARG A 117 -14.25 1.53 -7.96
CA ARG A 117 -13.37 2.70 -7.90
C ARG A 117 -12.00 2.33 -7.35
N ALA A 118 -10.95 2.85 -7.98
CA ALA A 118 -9.59 2.63 -7.50
C ALA A 118 -9.34 3.38 -6.20
N LYS A 119 -8.88 2.65 -5.19
CA LYS A 119 -8.56 3.16 -3.86
C LYS A 119 -7.18 2.68 -3.45
N VAL A 120 -6.55 3.45 -2.58
CA VAL A 120 -5.27 3.07 -1.97
C VAL A 120 -5.35 3.32 -0.48
N GLU A 121 -4.86 2.37 0.31
CA GLU A 121 -4.73 2.54 1.75
C GLU A 121 -3.38 3.17 2.03
N ILE A 122 -3.40 4.38 2.57
CA ILE A 122 -2.20 5.16 2.92
C ILE A 122 -1.99 5.07 4.42
N ALA A 123 -0.80 4.68 4.82
CA ALA A 123 -0.45 4.56 6.24
C ALA A 123 0.46 5.68 6.70
N LEU A 124 0.16 6.20 7.88
CA LEU A 124 1.07 7.06 8.62
C LEU A 124 2.00 6.15 9.41
N ALA A 125 3.29 6.19 9.11
CA ALA A 125 4.23 5.21 9.61
C ALA A 125 5.59 5.82 9.98
N LYS A 126 6.29 5.14 10.89
CA LYS A 126 7.68 5.45 11.24
C LYS A 126 8.57 4.33 10.74
N GLY A 127 9.74 4.68 10.21
CA GLY A 127 10.75 3.69 9.86
C GLY A 127 11.20 2.92 11.10
N LYS A 128 11.26 1.60 10.99
CA LYS A 128 11.77 0.75 12.07
C LYS A 128 13.29 0.89 12.16
N ARG A 129 13.80 0.95 13.39
CA ARG A 129 15.22 0.80 13.65
C ARG A 129 15.62 -0.65 13.37
N GLU A 130 16.89 -0.90 13.09
CA GLU A 130 17.42 -2.24 12.84
C GLU A 130 17.02 -3.25 13.93
N TYR A 131 17.04 -2.81 15.16
CA TYR A 131 16.59 -3.59 16.33
C TYR A 131 15.14 -4.06 16.18
N ASP A 132 14.22 -3.16 15.82
CA ASP A 132 12.79 -3.47 15.67
C ASP A 132 12.53 -4.46 14.52
N LYS A 133 13.30 -4.34 13.45
CA LYS A 133 13.22 -5.27 12.30
C LYS A 133 13.63 -6.69 12.70
N ARG A 134 14.69 -6.83 13.49
CA ARG A 134 15.16 -8.13 13.99
C ARG A 134 14.12 -8.76 14.89
N GLN A 135 13.51 -8.00 15.78
CA GLN A 135 12.45 -8.48 16.66
C GLN A 135 11.24 -8.97 15.87
N THR A 136 10.81 -8.23 14.86
CA THR A 136 9.69 -8.63 13.99
C THR A 136 9.97 -9.96 13.29
N LEU A 137 11.17 -10.14 12.77
CA LEU A 137 11.56 -11.40 12.13
C LEU A 137 11.58 -12.56 13.11
N ARG A 138 12.08 -12.33 14.33
CA ARG A 138 12.11 -13.33 15.39
C ARG A 138 10.69 -13.77 15.80
N GLU A 139 9.79 -12.83 15.99
CA GLU A 139 8.38 -13.12 16.31
C GLU A 139 7.70 -13.95 15.23
N ARG A 140 7.95 -13.64 13.95
CA ARG A 140 7.42 -14.42 12.83
C ARG A 140 7.95 -15.85 12.83
N GLN A 141 9.23 -16.02 13.14
CA GLN A 141 9.85 -17.34 13.22
C GLN A 141 9.26 -18.15 14.35
N ASP A 142 9.14 -17.57 15.53
CA ASP A 142 8.56 -18.22 16.72
C ASP A 142 7.12 -18.65 16.45
N THR A 143 6.33 -17.84 15.78
CA THR A 143 4.96 -18.18 15.39
C THR A 143 4.94 -19.39 14.44
N ARG A 144 5.82 -19.41 13.46
CA ARG A 144 5.93 -20.55 12.51
C ARG A 144 6.32 -21.83 13.21
N GLU A 145 7.26 -21.77 14.13
CA GLU A 145 7.71 -22.92 14.90
C GLU A 145 6.59 -23.47 15.80
N ALA A 146 5.85 -22.59 16.44
CA ALA A 146 4.70 -22.95 17.27
C ALA A 146 3.61 -23.64 16.42
N GLU A 147 3.32 -23.13 15.24
CA GLU A 147 2.36 -23.73 14.31
C GLU A 147 2.82 -25.12 13.84
N ARG A 148 4.09 -25.29 13.54
CA ARG A 148 4.66 -26.60 13.16
C ARG A 148 4.55 -27.61 14.29
N ALA A 149 4.84 -27.19 15.51
CA ALA A 149 4.73 -28.06 16.68
C ALA A 149 3.29 -28.51 16.90
N MET A 150 2.32 -27.63 16.74
CA MET A 150 0.90 -27.98 16.82
C MET A 150 0.46 -28.97 15.75
N ARG A 151 0.90 -28.77 14.51
CA ARG A 151 0.61 -29.71 13.41
C ARG A 151 1.20 -31.09 13.67
N SER A 152 2.42 -31.14 14.20
CA SER A 152 3.09 -32.37 14.55
C SER A 152 2.33 -33.15 15.63
N ARG A 153 1.87 -32.47 16.68
CA ARG A 153 1.04 -33.05 17.74
C ARG A 153 -0.27 -33.61 17.22
N ASN A 154 -0.94 -32.88 16.33
CA ASN A 154 -2.19 -33.33 15.75
C ASN A 154 -2.01 -34.58 14.89
N ARG A 155 -0.89 -34.70 14.19
CA ARG A 155 -0.58 -35.93 13.41
C ARG A 155 -0.29 -37.13 14.28
N LEU A 156 0.34 -36.94 15.45
CA LEU A 156 0.68 -38.03 16.35
C LEU A 156 -0.50 -38.42 17.25
N GLY A 157 -1.53 -37.62 17.33
CA GLY A 157 -2.73 -37.89 18.10
C GLY A 157 -3.85 -38.59 17.33
N GLU A 158 -3.62 -38.95 16.08
CA GLU A 158 -4.57 -39.72 15.30
C GLU A 158 -4.41 -41.24 15.50
#